data_99668e25aa176712c21397e0d15c5cea
#
_entry.id   99668e25aa176712c21397e0d15c5cea
#
_cell.length_a   1.000
_cell.length_b   1.000
_cell.length_c   1.000
_cell.angle_alpha   90.00
_cell.angle_beta   90.00
_cell.angle_gamma   90.00
#
_symmetry.space_group_name_H-M   'P 1'
#
loop_
_entity.id
_entity.type
_entity.pdbx_description
1 polymer ?
#
loop_
_entity_poly.entity_id
_entity_poly.type
_entity_poly.pdbx_seq_one_letter_code
_entity_poly.pdbx_strand_id
1 'polypeptide(L)'
;MKHRSWIFTLFLTLCTYWPNMYLMAAVTSLGEINVRGDDLGVVPASSNVELVITINIDRSQAEPGEEIKTIEVTIPPGFVTGANDVISVNREQTELDARPEMIGRILRIVLVDEVGDFTTSLYEIVLRSKTPNVVVKEASFKVILRNLKDLAIGEYIKPGNADGRPNNNDFILEVIPNVPPNPVRHFHAETNTKGENDVHLSWEPSSNTDVSGYFIYRDNNNQPMITLRVREAKQAVDVNVSPGNHQYTIRAYKSQLLKSEPSQIISVNVRSDTAAPVSVGTLTVQTFGETVKLIWTASLSRDVEKYQIWRDETIVPDGEIPAEAEKKEYEFDYQYRLPKGITAYAIVAIDEADNESERTTQKIRIFEKPYPNPFTPLSDDPDFNKVVFPKRAIKDAEGEFLVLIFNLNGILVKTLAADALMTKLEWDGKDESDVVVESGIYAYQMQVGSDTVTGTIILAK
;
A
#
# COMPACT_ATOMS: atom_id res chain seq x y z
N MET A 1 -32.63 -32.23 -27.37
CA MET A 1 -33.19 -32.44 -26.02
C MET A 1 -32.97 -33.91 -25.64
N LYS A 2 -32.51 -34.19 -24.44
CA LYS A 2 -32.09 -35.48 -23.85
C LYS A 2 -30.63 -35.85 -24.10
N HIS A 3 -29.72 -35.28 -23.28
CA HIS A 3 -28.47 -35.94 -22.86
C HIS A 3 -27.81 -35.07 -21.78
N ARG A 4 -28.45 -34.96 -20.59
CA ARG A 4 -27.86 -34.35 -19.41
C ARG A 4 -28.44 -34.92 -18.11
N SER A 5 -28.47 -36.23 -17.97
CA SER A 5 -29.03 -36.83 -16.74
C SER A 5 -28.33 -38.10 -16.27
N TRP A 6 -27.15 -38.46 -16.79
CA TRP A 6 -26.51 -39.74 -16.44
C TRP A 6 -25.18 -39.63 -15.71
N ILE A 7 -24.67 -38.41 -15.47
CA ILE A 7 -23.38 -38.21 -14.76
C ILE A 7 -23.58 -38.00 -13.25
N PHE A 8 -24.76 -37.58 -12.79
CA PHE A 8 -25.01 -37.36 -11.36
C PHE A 8 -25.40 -38.60 -10.56
N THR A 9 -25.80 -39.69 -11.20
CA THR A 9 -26.23 -40.91 -10.51
C THR A 9 -25.09 -41.94 -10.32
N LEU A 10 -23.95 -41.76 -11.00
CA LEU A 10 -22.80 -42.67 -10.84
C LEU A 10 -21.87 -42.27 -9.68
N PHE A 11 -21.97 -41.01 -9.20
CA PHE A 11 -21.17 -40.53 -8.05
C PHE A 11 -21.81 -40.87 -6.68
N LEU A 12 -23.12 -41.13 -6.64
CA LEU A 12 -23.80 -41.48 -5.39
C LEU A 12 -23.79 -42.99 -5.06
N THR A 13 -23.48 -43.86 -6.01
CA THR A 13 -23.46 -45.31 -5.77
C THR A 13 -22.07 -45.85 -5.43
N LEU A 14 -21.01 -45.09 -5.57
CA LEU A 14 -19.65 -45.47 -5.14
C LEU A 14 -19.32 -45.09 -3.68
N CYS A 15 -20.13 -44.22 -3.05
CA CYS A 15 -19.96 -43.84 -1.65
C CYS A 15 -20.56 -44.85 -0.63
N THR A 16 -21.30 -45.86 -1.07
CA THR A 16 -21.94 -46.83 -0.14
C THR A 16 -21.20 -48.12 0.08
N TYR A 17 -20.05 -48.37 -0.57
CA TYR A 17 -19.28 -49.60 -0.44
C TYR A 17 -17.88 -49.46 0.19
N TRP A 18 -17.49 -48.25 0.68
CA TRP A 18 -16.26 -48.09 1.46
C TRP A 18 -16.54 -47.28 2.72
N PRO A 19 -16.84 -47.92 3.86
CA PRO A 19 -17.19 -47.19 5.09
C PRO A 19 -16.02 -46.53 5.80
N ASN A 20 -14.84 -46.40 5.19
CA ASN A 20 -13.64 -45.77 5.82
C ASN A 20 -12.82 -44.86 4.88
N MET A 21 -13.39 -44.34 3.80
CA MET A 21 -12.81 -43.14 3.21
C MET A 21 -13.29 -41.92 4.03
N TYR A 22 -12.70 -41.70 5.19
CA TYR A 22 -12.69 -40.38 5.77
C TYR A 22 -12.04 -39.45 4.74
N LEU A 23 -12.84 -38.57 4.18
CA LEU A 23 -12.35 -37.39 3.49
C LEU A 23 -11.55 -36.65 4.57
N MET A 24 -10.24 -36.88 4.65
CA MET A 24 -9.38 -36.07 5.51
C MET A 24 -9.59 -34.62 5.07
N ALA A 25 -10.20 -33.82 5.92
CA ALA A 25 -10.27 -32.39 5.73
C ALA A 25 -8.83 -31.92 5.57
N ALA A 26 -8.52 -31.37 4.40
CA ALA A 26 -7.17 -30.97 4.08
C ALA A 26 -6.82 -29.76 4.93
N VAL A 27 -6.05 -29.99 6.01
CA VAL A 27 -5.34 -28.92 6.67
C VAL A 27 -4.34 -28.39 5.66
N THR A 28 -4.62 -27.25 5.06
CA THR A 28 -3.70 -26.60 4.14
C THR A 28 -2.68 -25.84 4.98
N SER A 29 -1.47 -26.38 5.08
CA SER A 29 -0.39 -25.74 5.82
C SER A 29 0.71 -25.34 4.85
N LEU A 30 1.20 -24.11 5.00
CA LEU A 30 2.37 -23.60 4.30
C LEU A 30 3.54 -23.53 5.27
N GLY A 31 4.75 -23.79 4.78
CA GLY A 31 5.92 -23.70 5.62
C GLY A 31 7.20 -23.44 4.85
N GLU A 32 8.17 -22.93 5.57
CA GLU A 32 9.47 -22.54 5.04
C GLU A 32 10.56 -22.73 6.08
N ILE A 33 11.81 -22.71 5.63
CA ILE A 33 12.98 -22.71 6.50
C ILE A 33 13.94 -21.61 6.07
N ASN A 34 14.39 -20.80 7.02
CA ASN A 34 15.32 -19.72 6.81
C ASN A 34 16.45 -19.74 7.84
N VAL A 35 17.50 -19.01 7.58
CA VAL A 35 18.49 -18.67 8.60
C VAL A 35 17.99 -17.44 9.35
N ARG A 36 18.15 -17.40 10.66
CA ARG A 36 17.69 -16.28 11.47
C ARG A 36 18.29 -14.96 10.98
N GLY A 37 17.42 -14.06 10.52
CA GLY A 37 17.79 -12.78 9.92
C GLY A 37 18.25 -12.85 8.45
N ASP A 38 18.13 -14.03 7.80
CA ASP A 38 18.44 -14.22 6.38
C ASP A 38 17.36 -15.09 5.72
N ASP A 39 16.77 -14.61 4.67
CA ASP A 39 15.68 -15.23 3.92
C ASP A 39 16.14 -15.77 2.53
N LEU A 40 17.45 -15.89 2.31
CA LEU A 40 18.01 -16.38 1.03
C LEU A 40 18.01 -17.90 0.92
N GLY A 41 17.82 -18.63 2.04
CA GLY A 41 17.92 -20.09 2.05
C GLY A 41 19.31 -20.63 1.77
N VAL A 42 20.36 -19.82 1.98
CA VAL A 42 21.75 -20.17 1.67
C VAL A 42 22.61 -20.16 2.94
N VAL A 43 23.35 -21.23 3.18
CA VAL A 43 24.20 -21.40 4.36
C VAL A 43 25.62 -21.79 4.00
N PRO A 44 26.67 -21.26 4.69
CA PRO A 44 28.04 -21.72 4.48
C PRO A 44 28.25 -23.13 5.01
N ALA A 45 29.11 -23.92 4.35
CA ALA A 45 29.52 -25.23 4.84
C ALA A 45 30.30 -25.13 6.17
N SER A 46 30.22 -26.15 7.00
CA SER A 46 30.91 -26.24 8.30
C SER A 46 30.61 -25.08 9.27
N SER A 47 29.49 -24.44 9.14
CA SER A 47 29.09 -23.27 9.95
C SER A 47 28.08 -23.65 11.01
N ASN A 48 28.06 -22.93 12.13
CA ASN A 48 26.97 -22.98 13.11
C ASN A 48 25.95 -21.91 12.69
N VAL A 49 24.68 -22.32 12.57
CA VAL A 49 23.59 -21.47 12.12
C VAL A 49 22.40 -21.57 13.08
N GLU A 50 21.64 -20.52 13.19
CA GLU A 50 20.29 -20.56 13.78
C GLU A 50 19.28 -20.65 12.63
N LEU A 51 18.54 -21.73 12.57
CA LEU A 51 17.49 -21.99 11.60
C LEU A 51 16.14 -21.61 12.18
N VAL A 52 15.32 -20.99 11.36
CA VAL A 52 13.93 -20.65 11.71
C VAL A 52 13.02 -21.42 10.79
N ILE A 53 12.22 -22.31 11.35
CA ILE A 53 11.18 -23.06 10.64
C ILE A 53 9.86 -22.38 10.96
N THR A 54 9.23 -21.82 9.96
CA THR A 54 7.94 -21.15 10.08
C THR A 54 6.86 -22.01 9.43
N ILE A 55 5.75 -22.21 10.15
CA ILE A 55 4.63 -23.05 9.70
C ILE A 55 3.35 -22.26 9.92
N ASN A 56 2.64 -21.94 8.84
CA ASN A 56 1.30 -21.37 8.89
C ASN A 56 0.27 -22.49 8.67
N ILE A 57 -0.57 -22.72 9.67
CA ILE A 57 -1.55 -23.81 9.68
C ILE A 57 -2.93 -23.20 9.51
N ASP A 58 -3.64 -23.62 8.48
CA ASP A 58 -5.06 -23.34 8.31
C ASP A 58 -5.88 -24.57 8.75
N ARG A 59 -6.63 -24.41 9.84
CA ARG A 59 -7.48 -25.43 10.43
C ARG A 59 -8.97 -25.15 10.26
N SER A 60 -9.34 -24.24 9.34
CA SER A 60 -10.74 -23.88 9.09
C SER A 60 -11.65 -25.07 8.77
N GLN A 61 -11.04 -26.21 8.38
CA GLN A 61 -11.70 -27.47 8.05
C GLN A 61 -11.35 -28.63 8.99
N ALA A 62 -10.69 -28.36 10.13
CA ALA A 62 -10.27 -29.40 11.06
C ALA A 62 -11.44 -29.96 11.86
N GLU A 63 -11.43 -31.29 12.09
CA GLU A 63 -12.42 -31.96 12.94
C GLU A 63 -12.01 -31.87 14.44
N PRO A 64 -12.96 -31.93 15.38
CA PRO A 64 -12.65 -31.99 16.80
C PRO A 64 -11.73 -33.18 17.15
N GLY A 65 -10.65 -32.92 17.90
CA GLY A 65 -9.64 -33.93 18.27
C GLY A 65 -8.43 -34.01 17.33
N GLU A 66 -8.34 -33.10 16.37
CA GLU A 66 -7.16 -32.92 15.51
C GLU A 66 -6.21 -31.84 16.03
N GLU A 67 -6.18 -31.59 17.35
CA GLU A 67 -5.23 -30.66 17.96
C GLU A 67 -3.79 -31.12 17.69
N ILE A 68 -2.92 -30.13 17.34
CA ILE A 68 -1.51 -30.40 17.11
C ILE A 68 -0.84 -30.68 18.45
N LYS A 69 -0.30 -31.88 18.59
CA LYS A 69 0.46 -32.29 19.79
C LYS A 69 1.94 -32.40 19.52
N THR A 70 2.32 -32.74 18.29
CA THR A 70 3.73 -32.96 17.97
C THR A 70 4.06 -32.38 16.62
N ILE A 71 5.23 -31.74 16.53
CA ILE A 71 5.84 -31.26 15.30
C ILE A 71 7.09 -32.11 15.06
N GLU A 72 7.16 -32.81 13.93
CA GLU A 72 8.32 -33.61 13.54
C GLU A 72 9.07 -32.92 12.40
N VAL A 73 10.36 -32.66 12.61
CA VAL A 73 11.25 -32.08 11.59
C VAL A 73 12.30 -33.11 11.21
N THR A 74 12.29 -33.55 9.96
CA THR A 74 13.34 -34.42 9.44
C THR A 74 14.53 -33.58 9.04
N ILE A 75 15.67 -33.80 9.69
CA ILE A 75 16.94 -33.10 9.46
C ILE A 75 17.66 -33.75 8.27
N PRO A 76 18.08 -32.98 7.25
CA PRO A 76 18.82 -33.51 6.10
C PRO A 76 20.16 -34.14 6.49
N PRO A 77 20.70 -35.08 5.68
CA PRO A 77 22.02 -35.66 5.93
C PRO A 77 23.11 -34.59 6.02
N GLY A 78 24.01 -34.78 7.01
CA GLY A 78 25.15 -33.88 7.20
C GLY A 78 24.90 -32.66 8.08
N PHE A 79 23.65 -32.26 8.26
CA PHE A 79 23.30 -31.32 9.32
C PHE A 79 23.36 -32.00 10.69
N VAL A 80 23.89 -31.30 11.67
CA VAL A 80 24.00 -31.77 13.06
C VAL A 80 23.16 -30.88 13.93
N THR A 81 22.08 -31.48 14.46
CA THR A 81 21.13 -30.84 15.36
C THR A 81 20.69 -31.85 16.39
N GLY A 82 20.66 -31.45 17.68
CA GLY A 82 20.18 -32.27 18.79
C GLY A 82 18.91 -31.71 19.42
N ALA A 83 18.30 -32.47 20.32
CA ALA A 83 17.14 -31.98 21.06
C ALA A 83 17.42 -30.70 21.85
N ASN A 84 18.63 -30.58 22.43
CA ASN A 84 19.05 -29.40 23.19
C ASN A 84 19.39 -28.18 22.33
N ASP A 85 19.34 -28.31 21.01
CA ASP A 85 19.61 -27.22 20.08
C ASP A 85 18.34 -26.43 19.73
N VAL A 86 17.16 -26.88 20.14
CA VAL A 86 15.92 -26.09 20.04
C VAL A 86 16.00 -24.93 21.00
N ILE A 87 15.94 -23.70 20.45
CA ILE A 87 16.05 -22.45 21.23
C ILE A 87 14.67 -22.03 21.73
N SER A 88 13.68 -22.02 20.84
CA SER A 88 12.29 -21.67 21.15
C SER A 88 11.32 -22.34 20.20
N VAL A 89 10.11 -22.52 20.68
CA VAL A 89 8.95 -22.90 19.90
C VAL A 89 7.85 -21.89 20.22
N ASN A 90 7.48 -21.08 19.24
CA ASN A 90 6.50 -20.01 19.43
C ASN A 90 5.24 -20.30 18.62
N ARG A 91 4.09 -19.82 19.12
CA ARG A 91 2.84 -19.73 18.39
C ARG A 91 2.32 -18.31 18.53
N GLU A 92 2.04 -17.65 17.41
CA GLU A 92 1.56 -16.23 17.39
C GLU A 92 2.42 -15.33 18.30
N GLN A 93 3.76 -15.49 18.23
CA GLN A 93 4.76 -14.80 19.07
C GLN A 93 4.75 -15.16 20.57
N THR A 94 3.94 -16.14 20.99
CA THR A 94 3.93 -16.63 22.38
C THR A 94 4.77 -17.89 22.45
N GLU A 95 5.76 -17.93 23.37
CA GLU A 95 6.59 -19.11 23.61
C GLU A 95 5.75 -20.23 24.23
N LEU A 96 5.91 -21.45 23.68
CA LEU A 96 5.23 -22.65 24.13
C LEU A 96 6.15 -23.52 24.96
N ASP A 97 5.60 -24.16 26.00
CA ASP A 97 6.31 -25.26 26.68
C ASP A 97 6.37 -26.46 25.72
N ALA A 98 7.56 -26.85 25.34
CA ALA A 98 7.82 -27.91 24.38
C ALA A 98 8.93 -28.85 24.87
N ARG A 99 8.77 -30.15 24.56
CA ARG A 99 9.76 -31.19 24.88
C ARG A 99 10.35 -31.74 23.57
N PRO A 100 11.52 -31.25 23.17
CA PRO A 100 12.20 -31.77 22.00
C PRO A 100 12.91 -33.10 22.28
N GLU A 101 12.85 -34.04 21.39
CA GLU A 101 13.56 -35.31 21.40
C GLU A 101 14.12 -35.65 20.00
N MET A 102 15.19 -36.41 19.93
CA MET A 102 15.76 -36.90 18.66
C MET A 102 15.53 -38.39 18.48
N ILE A 103 14.91 -38.77 17.37
CA ILE A 103 14.71 -40.14 16.94
C ILE A 103 15.41 -40.32 15.57
N GLY A 104 16.67 -40.78 15.63
CA GLY A 104 17.52 -40.82 14.45
C GLY A 104 17.78 -39.42 13.91
N ARG A 105 17.26 -39.08 12.70
CA ARG A 105 17.32 -37.75 12.09
C ARG A 105 16.03 -36.95 12.22
N ILE A 106 15.09 -37.43 13.00
CA ILE A 106 13.81 -36.74 13.21
C ILE A 106 13.91 -36.02 14.56
N LEU A 107 13.81 -34.70 14.51
CA LEU A 107 13.59 -33.86 15.68
C LEU A 107 12.09 -33.85 15.95
N ARG A 108 11.68 -34.46 17.06
CA ARG A 108 10.30 -34.53 17.49
C ARG A 108 10.08 -33.55 18.63
N ILE A 109 9.15 -32.61 18.46
CA ILE A 109 8.85 -31.55 19.41
C ILE A 109 7.44 -31.80 19.93
N VAL A 110 7.34 -32.24 21.17
CA VAL A 110 6.05 -32.49 21.82
C VAL A 110 5.62 -31.24 22.57
N LEU A 111 4.47 -30.66 22.20
CA LEU A 111 3.89 -29.50 22.87
C LEU A 111 3.21 -29.96 24.17
N VAL A 112 3.61 -29.34 25.32
CA VAL A 112 3.14 -29.76 26.63
C VAL A 112 1.74 -29.27 26.93
N ASP A 113 1.45 -28.02 26.62
CA ASP A 113 0.15 -27.44 26.81
C ASP A 113 -0.77 -27.79 25.64
N GLU A 114 -2.01 -28.17 25.96
CA GLU A 114 -3.04 -28.38 24.97
C GLU A 114 -3.31 -27.05 24.27
N VAL A 115 -3.06 -27.04 22.98
CA VAL A 115 -3.31 -25.88 22.14
C VAL A 115 -4.80 -25.81 21.88
N GLY A 116 -5.45 -24.78 22.37
CA GLY A 116 -6.88 -24.53 22.15
C GLY A 116 -7.31 -24.55 20.67
N ASP A 117 -8.58 -24.53 20.47
CA ASP A 117 -9.25 -24.60 19.16
C ASP A 117 -9.00 -23.31 18.34
N PHE A 118 -7.88 -23.29 17.57
CA PHE A 118 -7.54 -22.16 16.70
C PHE A 118 -7.76 -22.54 15.24
N THR A 119 -8.45 -21.70 14.51
CA THR A 119 -8.74 -21.88 13.07
C THR A 119 -7.52 -21.64 12.19
N THR A 120 -6.62 -20.74 12.61
CA THR A 120 -5.33 -20.45 11.97
C THR A 120 -4.26 -20.27 13.02
N SER A 121 -3.03 -20.69 12.78
CA SER A 121 -1.93 -20.52 13.71
C SER A 121 -0.58 -20.47 12.99
N LEU A 122 0.22 -19.48 13.34
CA LEU A 122 1.60 -19.34 12.89
C LEU A 122 2.53 -19.93 13.97
N TYR A 123 3.27 -20.97 13.61
CA TYR A 123 4.30 -21.55 14.45
C TYR A 123 5.68 -21.15 13.95
N GLU A 124 6.56 -20.82 14.88
CA GLU A 124 7.97 -20.55 14.62
C GLU A 124 8.83 -21.44 15.53
N ILE A 125 9.72 -22.22 14.95
CA ILE A 125 10.67 -23.06 15.65
C ILE A 125 12.06 -22.52 15.34
N VAL A 126 12.77 -22.10 16.38
CA VAL A 126 14.17 -21.66 16.26
C VAL A 126 15.09 -22.74 16.81
N LEU A 127 16.04 -23.18 15.99
CA LEU A 127 16.97 -24.21 16.38
C LEU A 127 18.39 -23.91 15.91
N ARG A 128 19.40 -24.35 16.69
CA ARG A 128 20.80 -24.34 16.28
C ARG A 128 21.09 -25.57 15.44
N SER A 129 21.92 -25.39 14.42
CA SER A 129 22.40 -26.50 13.61
C SER A 129 23.80 -26.21 13.13
N LYS A 130 24.59 -27.27 12.98
CA LYS A 130 25.87 -27.21 12.25
C LYS A 130 25.63 -27.73 10.84
N THR A 131 26.00 -26.93 9.86
CA THR A 131 25.85 -27.28 8.45
C THR A 131 26.86 -28.36 8.02
N PRO A 132 26.56 -29.14 6.95
CA PRO A 132 27.50 -30.10 6.36
C PRO A 132 28.85 -29.48 6.02
N ASN A 133 29.89 -30.31 6.02
CA ASN A 133 31.24 -29.90 5.55
C ASN A 133 31.40 -29.95 4.04
N VAL A 134 30.36 -30.27 3.30
CA VAL A 134 30.31 -30.37 1.85
C VAL A 134 29.24 -29.48 1.27
N VAL A 135 29.39 -29.10 0.02
CA VAL A 135 28.38 -28.35 -0.73
C VAL A 135 27.17 -29.25 -0.98
N VAL A 136 25.96 -28.76 -0.68
CA VAL A 136 24.69 -29.43 -0.92
C VAL A 136 23.74 -28.44 -1.59
N LYS A 137 23.36 -28.72 -2.84
CA LYS A 137 22.48 -27.78 -3.58
C LYS A 137 21.05 -27.75 -3.04
N GLU A 138 20.58 -28.88 -2.53
CA GLU A 138 19.21 -29.05 -2.05
C GLU A 138 19.21 -29.87 -0.76
N ALA A 139 19.40 -29.18 0.36
CA ALA A 139 19.25 -29.80 1.68
C ALA A 139 17.77 -29.68 2.10
N SER A 140 17.00 -30.72 1.82
CA SER A 140 15.55 -30.73 2.04
C SER A 140 15.20 -31.12 3.48
N PHE A 141 14.52 -30.26 4.17
CA PHE A 141 13.84 -30.52 5.44
C PHE A 141 12.42 -31.00 5.17
N LYS A 142 11.86 -31.80 6.06
CA LYS A 142 10.46 -32.21 5.98
C LYS A 142 9.82 -32.00 7.35
N VAL A 143 8.63 -31.44 7.35
CA VAL A 143 7.87 -31.19 8.58
C VAL A 143 6.55 -31.95 8.52
N ILE A 144 6.23 -32.67 9.61
CA ILE A 144 5.00 -33.42 9.80
C ILE A 144 4.36 -32.98 11.11
N LEU A 145 3.07 -32.73 11.08
CA LEU A 145 2.28 -32.44 12.27
C LEU A 145 1.56 -33.70 12.73
N ARG A 146 1.48 -33.94 14.05
CA ARG A 146 0.74 -35.08 14.61
C ARG A 146 -0.25 -34.59 15.68
N ASN A 147 -1.38 -35.27 15.73
CA ASN A 147 -2.40 -35.03 16.76
C ASN A 147 -2.12 -35.78 18.07
N LEU A 148 -3.04 -35.64 19.03
CA LEU A 148 -2.98 -36.33 20.34
C LEU A 148 -2.93 -37.86 20.23
N LYS A 149 -3.40 -38.46 19.14
CA LYS A 149 -3.36 -39.91 18.88
C LYS A 149 -2.12 -40.37 18.11
N ASP A 150 -1.14 -39.45 17.95
CA ASP A 150 0.10 -39.65 17.19
C ASP A 150 -0.13 -39.93 15.69
N LEU A 151 -1.29 -39.58 15.17
CA LEU A 151 -1.60 -39.65 13.75
C LEU A 151 -1.17 -38.41 13.03
N ALA A 152 -0.58 -38.55 11.83
CA ALA A 152 -0.24 -37.41 10.99
C ALA A 152 -1.48 -36.63 10.59
N ILE A 153 -1.44 -35.32 10.74
CA ILE A 153 -2.51 -34.40 10.36
C ILE A 153 -2.15 -33.86 8.99
N GLY A 154 -2.84 -34.32 7.96
CA GLY A 154 -2.59 -33.94 6.58
C GLY A 154 -1.35 -34.61 5.97
N GLU A 155 -1.23 -34.54 4.66
CA GLU A 155 0.01 -34.84 3.95
C GLU A 155 0.93 -33.62 4.10
N TYR A 156 2.18 -33.81 4.30
CA TYR A 156 3.26 -32.85 4.42
C TYR A 156 2.89 -31.35 4.30
N ILE A 157 3.42 -30.54 5.20
CA ILE A 157 3.35 -29.09 5.07
C ILE A 157 3.95 -28.72 3.71
N LYS A 158 3.18 -28.01 2.88
CA LYS A 158 3.64 -27.57 1.56
C LYS A 158 4.63 -26.43 1.72
N PRO A 159 5.69 -26.38 0.90
CA PRO A 159 6.52 -25.19 0.81
C PRO A 159 5.68 -23.96 0.45
N GLY A 160 5.93 -22.85 1.10
CA GLY A 160 5.22 -21.61 0.81
C GLY A 160 5.51 -20.51 1.84
N ASN A 161 5.22 -19.27 1.47
CA ASN A 161 5.41 -18.11 2.32
C ASN A 161 4.46 -18.19 3.54
N ALA A 162 4.99 -18.65 4.66
CA ALA A 162 4.22 -18.88 5.88
C ALA A 162 3.95 -17.59 6.66
N ASP A 163 4.86 -16.63 6.65
CA ASP A 163 4.79 -15.38 7.43
C ASP A 163 4.39 -14.14 6.59
N GLY A 164 4.14 -14.31 5.30
CA GLY A 164 3.75 -13.23 4.39
C GLY A 164 4.89 -12.32 3.93
N ARG A 165 6.14 -12.62 4.30
CA ARG A 165 7.31 -11.84 3.90
C ARG A 165 7.96 -12.43 2.65
N PRO A 166 8.54 -11.61 1.76
CA PRO A 166 9.32 -12.14 0.64
C PRO A 166 10.61 -12.79 1.16
N ASN A 167 10.69 -14.11 1.03
CA ASN A 167 11.80 -14.93 1.55
C ASN A 167 11.94 -16.23 0.75
N ASN A 168 12.75 -17.18 1.24
CA ASN A 168 12.83 -18.53 0.70
C ASN A 168 11.58 -19.32 1.08
N ASN A 169 10.65 -19.49 0.16
CA ASN A 169 9.38 -20.17 0.37
C ASN A 169 9.45 -21.70 0.39
N ASP A 170 10.61 -22.28 0.63
CA ASP A 170 10.83 -23.72 0.56
C ASP A 170 11.42 -24.27 1.85
N PHE A 171 11.25 -25.57 2.10
CA PHE A 171 11.97 -26.30 3.13
C PHE A 171 13.36 -26.80 2.61
N ILE A 172 14.00 -26.01 1.78
CA ILE A 172 15.28 -26.36 1.16
C ILE A 172 16.29 -25.27 1.47
N LEU A 173 17.48 -25.69 1.95
CA LEU A 173 18.64 -24.82 2.10
C LEU A 173 19.72 -25.23 1.09
N GLU A 174 20.41 -24.24 0.53
CA GLU A 174 21.62 -24.46 -0.23
C GLU A 174 22.86 -24.32 0.67
N VAL A 175 23.69 -25.35 0.73
CA VAL A 175 24.98 -25.30 1.43
C VAL A 175 26.07 -24.93 0.45
N ILE A 176 26.65 -23.75 0.61
CA ILE A 176 27.68 -23.19 -0.27
C ILE A 176 29.09 -23.29 0.35
N PRO A 177 30.18 -23.15 -0.43
CA PRO A 177 31.53 -23.08 0.12
C PRO A 177 31.63 -21.94 1.14
N ASN A 178 32.31 -22.22 2.27
CA ASN A 178 32.54 -21.21 3.32
C ASN A 178 33.76 -20.32 2.91
N VAL A 179 33.63 -19.61 1.80
CA VAL A 179 34.62 -18.69 1.27
C VAL A 179 33.95 -17.33 1.07
N PRO A 180 34.34 -16.30 1.82
CA PRO A 180 33.82 -14.95 1.63
C PRO A 180 33.97 -14.46 0.19
N PRO A 181 33.05 -13.63 -0.33
CA PRO A 181 33.24 -13.01 -1.63
C PRO A 181 34.36 -11.95 -1.58
N ASN A 182 34.91 -11.62 -2.73
CA ASN A 182 35.81 -10.49 -2.86
C ASN A 182 35.06 -9.18 -2.57
N PRO A 183 35.73 -8.21 -1.91
CA PRO A 183 35.13 -6.89 -1.68
C PRO A 183 34.83 -6.19 -2.99
N VAL A 184 33.94 -5.22 -2.94
CA VAL A 184 33.69 -4.29 -4.05
C VAL A 184 34.88 -3.39 -4.29
N ARG A 185 34.99 -2.85 -5.50
CA ARG A 185 36.04 -1.90 -5.89
C ARG A 185 35.41 -0.54 -6.18
N HIS A 186 36.23 0.51 -6.09
CA HIS A 186 35.85 1.89 -6.45
C HIS A 186 34.55 2.34 -5.78
N PHE A 187 34.39 1.99 -4.49
CA PHE A 187 33.27 2.51 -3.71
C PHE A 187 33.40 4.02 -3.57
N HIS A 188 32.36 4.74 -3.93
CA HIS A 188 32.28 6.19 -3.89
C HIS A 188 30.94 6.63 -3.27
N ALA A 189 30.97 7.76 -2.56
CA ALA A 189 29.80 8.37 -1.98
C ALA A 189 29.89 9.90 -2.16
N GLU A 190 28.84 10.51 -2.64
CA GLU A 190 28.76 11.95 -2.86
C GLU A 190 27.37 12.49 -2.51
N THR A 191 27.29 13.73 -2.04
CA THR A 191 26.03 14.40 -1.81
C THR A 191 25.44 14.90 -3.11
N ASN A 192 24.10 15.00 -3.16
CA ASN A 192 23.41 15.62 -4.27
C ASN A 192 23.81 17.11 -4.39
N THR A 193 24.02 17.57 -5.61
CA THR A 193 24.39 18.97 -5.92
C THR A 193 23.17 19.90 -5.96
N LYS A 194 21.96 19.37 -5.89
CA LYS A 194 20.71 20.14 -6.01
C LYS A 194 20.20 20.73 -4.69
N GLY A 195 20.90 20.50 -3.57
CA GLY A 195 20.50 20.99 -2.26
C GLY A 195 19.74 19.97 -1.41
N GLU A 196 19.36 18.81 -1.99
CA GLU A 196 18.79 17.69 -1.25
C GLU A 196 19.85 17.06 -0.34
N ASN A 197 19.42 16.51 0.78
CA ASN A 197 20.31 15.83 1.74
C ASN A 197 20.53 14.33 1.43
N ASP A 198 20.38 13.95 0.19
CA ASP A 198 20.64 12.60 -0.30
C ASP A 198 22.13 12.31 -0.52
N VAL A 199 22.53 11.07 -0.27
CA VAL A 199 23.87 10.57 -0.58
C VAL A 199 23.81 9.50 -1.66
N HIS A 200 24.41 9.80 -2.80
CA HIS A 200 24.55 8.88 -3.92
C HIS A 200 25.77 7.99 -3.73
N LEU A 201 25.53 6.69 -3.77
CA LEU A 201 26.54 5.66 -3.58
C LEU A 201 26.75 4.91 -4.89
N SER A 202 28.02 4.68 -5.27
CA SER A 202 28.35 3.93 -6.47
C SER A 202 29.58 3.03 -6.25
N TRP A 203 29.65 1.90 -6.97
CA TRP A 203 30.75 0.95 -6.86
C TRP A 203 30.89 0.06 -8.10
N GLU A 204 32.04 -0.63 -8.22
CA GLU A 204 32.17 -1.77 -9.11
C GLU A 204 31.72 -3.04 -8.37
N PRO A 205 30.86 -3.86 -8.97
CA PRO A 205 30.45 -5.14 -8.39
C PRO A 205 31.59 -6.03 -8.02
N SER A 206 31.41 -6.90 -7.01
CA SER A 206 32.35 -7.96 -6.69
C SER A 206 32.64 -8.83 -7.92
N SER A 207 33.88 -9.27 -8.06
CA SER A 207 34.29 -10.18 -9.15
C SER A 207 33.73 -11.59 -9.02
N ASN A 208 33.16 -11.96 -7.87
CA ASN A 208 32.55 -13.26 -7.66
C ASN A 208 31.18 -13.34 -8.34
N THR A 209 30.92 -14.47 -9.01
CA THR A 209 29.66 -14.71 -9.73
C THR A 209 28.53 -15.24 -8.82
N ASP A 210 28.89 -15.67 -7.61
CA ASP A 210 28.00 -16.25 -6.59
C ASP A 210 27.62 -15.27 -5.46
N VAL A 211 27.75 -13.96 -5.70
CA VAL A 211 27.31 -12.90 -4.79
C VAL A 211 25.79 -12.74 -4.90
N SER A 212 25.11 -12.70 -3.77
CA SER A 212 23.66 -12.48 -3.69
C SER A 212 23.28 -10.99 -3.70
N GLY A 213 24.21 -10.11 -3.26
CA GLY A 213 23.96 -8.68 -3.21
C GLY A 213 24.98 -7.91 -2.36
N TYR A 214 24.53 -6.77 -1.85
CA TYR A 214 25.39 -5.84 -1.11
C TYR A 214 24.70 -5.33 0.16
N PHE A 215 25.48 -5.21 1.23
CA PHE A 215 25.12 -4.52 2.47
C PHE A 215 25.87 -3.19 2.54
N ILE A 216 25.14 -2.11 2.72
CA ILE A 216 25.70 -0.77 2.89
C ILE A 216 25.49 -0.35 4.34
N TYR A 217 26.53 0.17 4.95
CA TYR A 217 26.56 0.59 6.34
C TYR A 217 26.88 2.07 6.42
N ARG A 218 26.25 2.78 7.36
CA ARG A 218 26.52 4.17 7.70
C ARG A 218 26.95 4.28 9.15
N ASP A 219 27.95 5.14 9.43
CA ASP A 219 28.40 5.53 10.77
C ASP A 219 28.79 4.36 11.68
N ASN A 220 29.48 3.34 11.11
CA ASN A 220 29.91 2.12 11.83
C ASN A 220 28.77 1.33 12.49
N ASN A 221 27.54 1.50 12.02
CA ASN A 221 26.44 0.69 12.51
C ASN A 221 26.70 -0.80 12.17
N ASN A 222 26.39 -1.69 13.12
CA ASN A 222 26.55 -3.14 12.91
C ASN A 222 25.44 -3.75 12.03
N GLN A 223 24.34 -3.02 11.84
CA GLN A 223 23.27 -3.41 10.93
C GLN A 223 23.38 -2.63 9.61
N PRO A 224 23.21 -3.28 8.47
CA PRO A 224 23.20 -2.57 7.20
C PRO A 224 21.97 -1.64 7.15
N MET A 225 22.20 -0.42 6.71
CA MET A 225 21.10 0.51 6.45
C MET A 225 20.42 0.23 5.10
N ILE A 226 21.17 -0.25 4.10
CA ILE A 226 20.63 -0.68 2.81
C ILE A 226 21.05 -2.12 2.54
N THR A 227 20.08 -2.95 2.17
CA THR A 227 20.28 -4.32 1.70
C THR A 227 19.83 -4.40 0.24
N LEU A 228 20.76 -4.66 -0.65
CA LEU A 228 20.50 -4.87 -2.07
C LEU A 228 20.61 -6.35 -2.40
N ARG A 229 19.56 -6.93 -2.97
CA ARG A 229 19.49 -8.34 -3.38
C ARG A 229 19.71 -8.52 -4.89
N VAL A 230 20.53 -7.67 -5.45
CA VAL A 230 20.86 -7.64 -6.87
C VAL A 230 22.37 -7.65 -7.02
N ARG A 231 22.90 -8.74 -7.56
CA ARG A 231 24.34 -8.93 -7.78
C ARG A 231 24.95 -7.85 -8.67
N GLU A 232 24.24 -7.43 -9.69
CA GLU A 232 24.67 -6.47 -10.70
C GLU A 232 24.48 -5.01 -10.25
N ALA A 233 23.99 -4.77 -9.04
CA ALA A 233 23.81 -3.43 -8.50
C ALA A 233 25.16 -2.69 -8.47
N LYS A 234 25.16 -1.45 -8.93
CA LYS A 234 26.32 -0.55 -9.02
C LYS A 234 26.11 0.77 -8.31
N GLN A 235 24.91 1.02 -7.84
CA GLN A 235 24.51 2.28 -7.20
C GLN A 235 23.39 2.07 -6.21
N ALA A 236 23.31 2.97 -5.25
CA ALA A 236 22.21 3.13 -4.31
C ALA A 236 22.11 4.60 -3.90
N VAL A 237 20.99 4.99 -3.32
CA VAL A 237 20.82 6.32 -2.74
C VAL A 237 20.40 6.13 -1.29
N ASP A 238 21.10 6.80 -0.38
CA ASP A 238 20.69 6.99 0.99
C ASP A 238 19.93 8.32 1.05
N VAL A 239 18.65 8.26 1.30
CA VAL A 239 17.76 9.43 1.26
C VAL A 239 17.62 10.06 2.64
N ASN A 240 17.35 11.36 2.68
CA ASN A 240 17.07 12.11 3.92
C ASN A 240 18.14 11.92 5.00
N VAL A 241 19.41 12.04 4.61
CA VAL A 241 20.53 11.91 5.54
C VAL A 241 20.66 13.17 6.37
N SER A 242 20.65 13.04 7.70
CA SER A 242 20.80 14.20 8.60
C SER A 242 22.06 15.02 8.27
N PRO A 243 22.02 16.34 8.41
CA PRO A 243 23.20 17.17 8.18
C PRO A 243 24.37 16.78 9.09
N GLY A 244 25.56 16.72 8.53
CA GLY A 244 26.78 16.35 9.27
C GLY A 244 27.76 15.49 8.47
N ASN A 245 28.76 14.97 9.16
CA ASN A 245 29.74 14.07 8.58
C ASN A 245 29.29 12.62 8.77
N HIS A 246 29.09 11.89 7.68
CA HIS A 246 28.71 10.48 7.67
C HIS A 246 29.80 9.64 7.02
N GLN A 247 29.93 8.40 7.49
CA GLN A 247 30.89 7.43 6.98
C GLN A 247 30.17 6.24 6.38
N TYR A 248 30.54 5.84 5.18
CA TYR A 248 29.94 4.75 4.46
C TYR A 248 30.95 3.63 4.20
N THR A 249 30.49 2.39 4.33
CA THR A 249 31.18 1.18 3.87
C THR A 249 30.20 0.25 3.18
N ILE A 250 30.69 -0.59 2.28
CA ILE A 250 29.89 -1.60 1.58
C ILE A 250 30.58 -2.96 1.66
N ARG A 251 29.79 -4.02 1.77
CA ARG A 251 30.25 -5.42 1.72
C ARG A 251 29.41 -6.18 0.69
N ALA A 252 30.07 -6.95 -0.16
CA ALA A 252 29.39 -7.97 -0.94
C ALA A 252 29.01 -9.16 -0.02
N TYR A 253 27.92 -9.84 -0.27
CA TYR A 253 27.52 -11.01 0.52
C TYR A 253 26.98 -12.15 -0.35
N LYS A 254 27.16 -13.39 0.11
CA LYS A 254 26.53 -14.61 -0.38
C LYS A 254 25.39 -15.05 0.52
N SER A 255 25.53 -14.79 1.83
CA SER A 255 24.52 -14.93 2.87
C SER A 255 24.83 -13.97 4.02
N GLN A 256 23.91 -13.83 5.02
CA GLN A 256 24.17 -13.00 6.19
C GLN A 256 25.42 -13.40 6.97
N LEU A 257 25.78 -14.68 6.91
CA LEU A 257 26.96 -15.23 7.58
C LEU A 257 28.24 -15.13 6.75
N LEU A 258 28.14 -14.87 5.45
CA LEU A 258 29.27 -14.92 4.54
C LEU A 258 29.38 -13.63 3.71
N LYS A 259 30.08 -12.65 4.31
CA LYS A 259 30.28 -11.29 3.78
C LYS A 259 31.75 -11.08 3.43
N SER A 260 31.99 -10.24 2.46
CA SER A 260 33.36 -9.78 2.11
C SER A 260 33.95 -8.94 3.27
N GLU A 261 35.27 -8.70 3.21
CA GLU A 261 35.83 -7.56 3.92
C GLU A 261 35.11 -6.26 3.49
N PRO A 262 35.06 -5.24 4.38
CA PRO A 262 34.45 -3.96 4.03
C PRO A 262 35.25 -3.26 2.94
N SER A 263 34.62 -2.41 2.19
CA SER A 263 35.30 -1.42 1.35
C SER A 263 36.14 -0.45 2.19
N GLN A 264 36.91 0.41 1.53
CA GLN A 264 37.39 1.61 2.19
C GLN A 264 36.28 2.43 2.74
N ILE A 265 36.51 3.11 3.88
CA ILE A 265 35.57 4.06 4.47
C ILE A 265 35.56 5.31 3.62
N ILE A 266 34.39 5.73 3.17
CA ILE A 266 34.18 7.00 2.47
C ILE A 266 33.45 7.95 3.42
N SER A 267 34.02 9.15 3.62
CA SER A 267 33.39 10.19 4.45
C SER A 267 32.72 11.22 3.55
N VAL A 268 31.48 11.58 3.90
CA VAL A 268 30.66 12.57 3.19
C VAL A 268 30.15 13.58 4.18
N ASN A 269 30.26 14.86 3.84
CA ASN A 269 29.63 15.94 4.63
C ASN A 269 28.28 16.31 3.98
N VAL A 270 27.20 15.96 4.64
CA VAL A 270 25.84 16.27 4.21
C VAL A 270 25.47 17.65 4.73
N ARG A 271 24.92 18.50 3.88
CA ARG A 271 24.45 19.84 4.23
C ARG A 271 22.95 19.78 4.58
N SER A 272 22.46 20.81 5.24
CA SER A 272 21.01 20.96 5.45
C SER A 272 20.31 21.05 4.09
N ASP A 273 19.17 20.42 4.00
CA ASP A 273 18.32 20.51 2.83
C ASP A 273 17.75 21.93 2.68
N THR A 274 17.85 22.48 1.48
CA THR A 274 17.32 23.79 1.09
C THR A 274 16.56 23.70 -0.24
N ALA A 275 16.38 22.51 -0.76
CA ALA A 275 15.68 22.29 -2.03
C ALA A 275 14.18 22.18 -1.79
N ALA A 276 13.41 23.05 -2.41
CA ALA A 276 11.97 22.93 -2.38
C ALA A 276 11.51 21.67 -3.15
N PRO A 277 10.52 20.92 -2.65
CA PRO A 277 10.00 19.78 -3.34
C PRO A 277 9.31 20.16 -4.66
N VAL A 278 9.22 19.22 -5.57
CA VAL A 278 8.49 19.38 -6.83
C VAL A 278 7.01 19.55 -6.52
N SER A 279 6.36 20.53 -7.16
CA SER A 279 4.92 20.75 -7.03
C SER A 279 4.12 19.49 -7.40
N VAL A 280 2.92 19.35 -6.88
CA VAL A 280 2.01 18.28 -7.28
C VAL A 280 1.68 18.37 -8.78
N GLY A 281 1.56 17.23 -9.45
CA GLY A 281 1.45 17.19 -10.91
C GLY A 281 0.11 17.70 -11.43
N THR A 282 -0.99 17.34 -10.77
CA THR A 282 -2.35 17.75 -11.13
C THR A 282 -3.16 18.08 -9.88
N LEU A 283 -4.09 19.01 -10.02
CA LEU A 283 -5.11 19.29 -9.02
C LEU A 283 -6.46 19.39 -9.71
N THR A 284 -7.41 18.58 -9.28
CA THR A 284 -8.81 18.61 -9.72
C THR A 284 -9.69 19.02 -8.55
N VAL A 285 -10.56 20.00 -8.75
CA VAL A 285 -11.52 20.45 -7.76
C VAL A 285 -12.94 20.18 -8.27
N GLN A 286 -13.70 19.41 -7.53
CA GLN A 286 -15.09 19.06 -7.84
C GLN A 286 -16.02 19.59 -6.75
N THR A 287 -17.25 19.96 -7.13
CA THR A 287 -18.25 20.44 -6.17
C THR A 287 -19.48 19.55 -6.20
N PHE A 288 -19.92 19.10 -5.03
CA PHE A 288 -21.12 18.29 -4.84
C PHE A 288 -22.00 18.96 -3.76
N GLY A 289 -22.98 19.74 -4.16
CA GLY A 289 -23.81 20.51 -3.22
C GLY A 289 -22.98 21.56 -2.48
N GLU A 290 -22.80 21.36 -1.17
CA GLU A 290 -21.97 22.22 -0.29
C GLU A 290 -20.59 21.62 0.01
N THR A 291 -20.24 20.49 -0.62
CA THR A 291 -18.97 19.81 -0.44
C THR A 291 -18.04 20.09 -1.62
N VAL A 292 -16.80 20.38 -1.32
CA VAL A 292 -15.70 20.46 -2.30
C VAL A 292 -14.83 19.23 -2.14
N LYS A 293 -14.59 18.49 -3.22
CA LYS A 293 -13.64 17.41 -3.29
C LYS A 293 -12.41 17.86 -4.07
N LEU A 294 -11.25 17.78 -3.45
CA LEU A 294 -9.96 18.01 -4.08
C LEU A 294 -9.30 16.65 -4.35
N ILE A 295 -8.72 16.50 -5.53
CA ILE A 295 -7.98 15.31 -5.95
C ILE A 295 -6.68 15.78 -6.57
N TRP A 296 -5.54 15.28 -6.10
CA TRP A 296 -4.24 15.65 -6.67
C TRP A 296 -3.28 14.47 -6.76
N THR A 297 -2.35 14.54 -7.72
CA THR A 297 -1.28 13.56 -7.83
C THR A 297 -0.13 13.91 -6.89
N ALA A 298 0.50 12.89 -6.31
CA ALA A 298 1.66 13.10 -5.44
C ALA A 298 2.77 13.90 -6.13
N SER A 299 3.56 14.62 -5.33
CA SER A 299 4.84 15.16 -5.77
C SER A 299 5.78 14.04 -6.20
N LEU A 300 6.71 14.35 -7.12
CA LEU A 300 7.76 13.45 -7.53
C LEU A 300 8.98 13.47 -6.59
N SER A 301 9.05 14.42 -5.68
CA SER A 301 10.07 14.45 -4.63
C SER A 301 9.84 13.34 -3.62
N ARG A 302 10.92 12.76 -3.10
CA ARG A 302 10.89 11.59 -2.22
C ARG A 302 10.77 11.93 -0.75
N ASP A 303 11.11 13.15 -0.41
CA ASP A 303 11.26 13.74 0.92
C ASP A 303 10.03 14.54 1.36
N VAL A 304 8.94 14.48 0.62
CA VAL A 304 7.69 15.16 1.01
C VAL A 304 7.14 14.54 2.28
N GLU A 305 7.01 15.37 3.33
CA GLU A 305 6.40 14.99 4.61
C GLU A 305 4.88 15.12 4.56
N LYS A 306 4.38 16.21 3.96
CA LYS A 306 2.94 16.50 3.94
C LYS A 306 2.56 17.40 2.77
N TYR A 307 1.24 17.41 2.50
CA TYR A 307 0.58 18.35 1.59
C TYR A 307 -0.25 19.33 2.40
N GLN A 308 -0.20 20.60 2.03
CA GLN A 308 -0.99 21.67 2.64
C GLN A 308 -1.99 22.23 1.64
N ILE A 309 -3.25 22.27 2.04
CA ILE A 309 -4.36 22.73 1.21
C ILE A 309 -4.66 24.19 1.51
N TRP A 310 -4.69 24.99 0.46
CA TRP A 310 -5.00 26.41 0.52
C TRP A 310 -6.32 26.71 -0.18
N ARG A 311 -7.05 27.66 0.38
CA ARG A 311 -8.22 28.27 -0.24
C ARG A 311 -7.99 29.78 -0.26
N ASP A 312 -7.91 30.33 -1.47
CA ASP A 312 -7.45 31.71 -1.68
C ASP A 312 -6.08 31.91 -0.98
N GLU A 313 -6.00 32.78 0.00
CA GLU A 313 -4.77 33.06 0.73
C GLU A 313 -4.73 32.43 2.15
N THR A 314 -5.65 31.48 2.43
CA THR A 314 -5.74 30.85 3.76
C THR A 314 -5.63 29.34 3.70
N ILE A 315 -4.97 28.75 4.70
CA ILE A 315 -4.92 27.30 4.86
C ILE A 315 -6.32 26.80 5.24
N VAL A 316 -6.75 25.72 4.60
CA VAL A 316 -8.02 25.06 4.91
C VAL A 316 -7.90 24.36 6.27
N PRO A 317 -8.87 24.52 7.19
CA PRO A 317 -8.88 23.73 8.43
C PRO A 317 -8.78 22.23 8.14
N ASP A 318 -7.95 21.53 8.90
CA ASP A 318 -7.62 20.10 8.70
C ASP A 318 -7.03 19.77 7.31
N GLY A 319 -6.55 20.81 6.59
CA GLY A 319 -5.99 20.68 5.25
C GLY A 319 -4.50 20.34 5.20
N GLU A 320 -3.93 19.80 6.28
CA GLU A 320 -2.59 19.19 6.27
C GLU A 320 -2.73 17.67 6.16
N ILE A 321 -2.27 17.13 5.06
CA ILE A 321 -2.40 15.71 4.72
C ILE A 321 -1.01 15.08 4.70
N PRO A 322 -0.70 14.13 5.58
CA PRO A 322 0.59 13.44 5.58
C PRO A 322 0.86 12.75 4.24
N ALA A 323 2.11 12.80 3.78
CA ALA A 323 2.52 12.03 2.62
C ALA A 323 2.68 10.55 3.03
N GLU A 324 2.20 9.66 2.18
CA GLU A 324 2.27 8.20 2.37
C GLU A 324 3.17 7.60 1.30
N ALA A 325 4.09 6.71 1.71
CA ALA A 325 4.98 6.03 0.78
C ALA A 325 4.17 5.28 -0.32
N GLU A 326 4.62 5.40 -1.56
CA GLU A 326 4.03 4.76 -2.75
C GLU A 326 2.62 5.23 -3.14
N LYS A 327 1.97 6.08 -2.37
CA LYS A 327 0.66 6.65 -2.72
C LYS A 327 0.82 7.70 -3.81
N LYS A 328 0.14 7.48 -4.95
CA LYS A 328 0.27 8.32 -6.15
C LYS A 328 -0.80 9.38 -6.28
N GLU A 329 -1.90 9.25 -5.58
CA GLU A 329 -3.04 10.15 -5.67
C GLU A 329 -3.65 10.35 -4.29
N TYR A 330 -4.04 11.57 -3.99
CA TYR A 330 -4.65 12.00 -2.74
C TYR A 330 -5.99 12.62 -3.01
N GLU A 331 -6.89 12.49 -2.04
CA GLU A 331 -8.18 13.15 -2.06
C GLU A 331 -8.50 13.77 -0.70
N PHE A 332 -9.25 14.87 -0.72
CA PHE A 332 -9.71 15.57 0.47
C PHE A 332 -11.11 16.13 0.26
N ASP A 333 -12.03 15.73 1.12
CA ASP A 333 -13.40 16.22 1.13
C ASP A 333 -13.56 17.34 2.17
N TYR A 334 -13.94 18.50 1.68
CA TYR A 334 -14.10 19.69 2.51
C TYR A 334 -15.57 20.12 2.55
N GLN A 335 -16.20 19.94 3.71
CA GLN A 335 -17.56 20.41 3.95
C GLN A 335 -17.50 21.86 4.45
N TYR A 336 -17.88 22.77 3.61
CA TYR A 336 -17.95 24.18 3.95
C TYR A 336 -18.99 24.88 3.09
N ARG A 337 -19.72 25.83 3.70
CA ARG A 337 -20.61 26.71 2.92
C ARG A 337 -19.76 27.46 1.91
N LEU A 338 -19.80 27.00 0.68
CA LEU A 338 -18.98 27.51 -0.40
C LEU A 338 -19.19 29.02 -0.55
N PRO A 339 -18.12 29.83 -0.48
CA PRO A 339 -18.23 31.25 -0.77
C PRO A 339 -18.68 31.40 -2.22
N LYS A 340 -19.61 32.27 -2.45
CA LYS A 340 -20.10 32.60 -3.79
C LYS A 340 -18.99 33.36 -4.54
N GLY A 341 -18.78 33.03 -5.80
CA GLY A 341 -17.79 33.67 -6.64
C GLY A 341 -16.65 32.76 -7.10
N ILE A 342 -15.54 33.35 -7.45
CA ILE A 342 -14.32 32.62 -7.81
C ILE A 342 -13.57 32.31 -6.54
N THR A 343 -13.25 31.07 -6.35
CA THR A 343 -12.39 30.57 -5.25
C THR A 343 -11.24 29.80 -5.86
N ALA A 344 -10.03 30.09 -5.43
CA ALA A 344 -8.83 29.35 -5.80
C ALA A 344 -8.50 28.34 -4.72
N TYR A 345 -8.36 27.09 -5.10
CA TYR A 345 -7.77 26.05 -4.25
C TYR A 345 -6.36 25.77 -4.74
N ALA A 346 -5.44 25.57 -3.81
CA ALA A 346 -4.06 25.22 -4.15
C ALA A 346 -3.52 24.15 -3.21
N ILE A 347 -2.62 23.32 -3.74
CA ILE A 347 -1.85 22.35 -2.98
C ILE A 347 -0.39 22.78 -2.99
N VAL A 348 0.23 22.72 -1.81
CA VAL A 348 1.67 22.88 -1.58
C VAL A 348 2.21 21.57 -1.04
N ALA A 349 3.29 21.05 -1.60
CA ALA A 349 4.06 19.96 -1.00
C ALA A 349 5.10 20.56 -0.05
N ILE A 350 5.25 19.99 1.13
CA ILE A 350 6.22 20.40 2.15
C ILE A 350 7.09 19.19 2.46
N ASP A 351 8.40 19.39 2.45
CA ASP A 351 9.38 18.35 2.77
C ASP A 351 9.70 18.25 4.27
N GLU A 352 10.53 17.27 4.64
CA GLU A 352 10.97 17.07 6.03
C GLU A 352 11.84 18.22 6.59
N ALA A 353 12.34 19.11 5.73
CA ALA A 353 13.12 20.29 6.09
C ALA A 353 12.29 21.59 6.10
N ASP A 354 10.95 21.47 5.99
CA ASP A 354 10.01 22.60 5.90
C ASP A 354 10.17 23.48 4.64
N ASN A 355 10.81 22.99 3.57
CA ASN A 355 10.79 23.72 2.31
C ASN A 355 9.45 23.51 1.60
N GLU A 356 8.91 24.56 1.00
CA GLU A 356 7.62 24.55 0.33
C GLU A 356 7.78 24.53 -1.19
N SER A 357 7.00 23.71 -1.88
CA SER A 357 6.88 23.74 -3.33
C SER A 357 6.14 24.98 -3.83
N GLU A 358 6.21 25.25 -5.12
CA GLU A 358 5.28 26.18 -5.74
C GLU A 358 3.84 25.64 -5.62
N ARG A 359 2.87 26.57 -5.57
CA ARG A 359 1.44 26.23 -5.46
C ARG A 359 0.89 25.69 -6.79
N THR A 360 0.37 24.48 -6.79
CA THR A 360 -0.48 24.00 -7.89
C THR A 360 -1.90 24.45 -7.63
N THR A 361 -2.41 25.36 -8.46
CA THR A 361 -3.67 26.09 -8.21
C THR A 361 -4.75 25.73 -9.23
N GLN A 362 -5.97 25.48 -8.74
CA GLN A 362 -7.19 25.35 -9.53
C GLN A 362 -8.22 26.37 -9.07
N LYS A 363 -8.71 27.19 -10.00
CA LYS A 363 -9.81 28.13 -9.74
C LYS A 363 -11.14 27.46 -10.09
N ILE A 364 -12.11 27.59 -9.20
CA ILE A 364 -13.49 27.19 -9.44
C ILE A 364 -14.41 28.40 -9.27
N ARG A 365 -15.52 28.37 -9.99
CA ARG A 365 -16.54 29.40 -9.86
C ARG A 365 -17.81 28.79 -9.28
N ILE A 366 -18.32 29.37 -8.19
CA ILE A 366 -19.53 28.95 -7.52
C ILE A 366 -20.61 29.99 -7.76
N PHE A 367 -21.68 29.57 -8.38
CA PHE A 367 -22.79 30.41 -8.70
C PHE A 367 -23.84 30.40 -7.59
N GLU A 368 -24.47 31.54 -7.37
CA GLU A 368 -25.69 31.57 -6.55
C GLU A 368 -26.79 30.79 -7.25
N LYS A 369 -27.53 29.99 -6.48
CA LYS A 369 -28.72 29.31 -7.00
C LYS A 369 -29.82 30.35 -7.23
N PRO A 370 -30.67 30.14 -8.25
CA PRO A 370 -31.87 30.96 -8.44
C PRO A 370 -32.78 30.88 -7.21
N TYR A 371 -33.38 32.01 -6.87
CA TYR A 371 -34.30 32.10 -5.72
C TYR A 371 -35.45 33.08 -6.01
N PRO A 372 -36.63 32.89 -5.41
CA PRO A 372 -37.06 31.71 -4.66
C PRO A 372 -37.17 30.48 -5.55
N ASN A 373 -36.99 29.31 -4.99
CA ASN A 373 -37.20 28.05 -5.70
C ASN A 373 -37.75 27.01 -4.71
N PRO A 374 -39.05 26.66 -4.77
CA PRO A 374 -40.03 26.99 -5.81
C PRO A 374 -40.46 28.46 -5.83
N PHE A 375 -41.02 28.92 -6.96
CA PHE A 375 -41.67 30.22 -7.10
C PHE A 375 -43.09 30.07 -7.68
N THR A 376 -43.93 31.09 -7.47
CA THR A 376 -45.34 31.07 -7.82
C THR A 376 -45.72 32.31 -8.63
N PRO A 377 -45.71 32.23 -9.99
CA PRO A 377 -45.89 33.39 -10.87
C PRO A 377 -47.21 34.18 -10.63
N LEU A 378 -48.22 33.52 -10.14
CA LEU A 378 -49.54 34.13 -9.90
C LEU A 378 -49.72 34.64 -8.45
N SER A 379 -48.67 34.62 -7.66
CA SER A 379 -48.69 35.16 -6.28
C SER A 379 -48.73 36.69 -6.30
N ASP A 380 -49.55 37.28 -5.44
CA ASP A 380 -49.53 38.72 -5.17
C ASP A 380 -48.33 39.17 -4.38
N ASP A 381 -47.56 38.21 -3.80
CA ASP A 381 -46.32 38.47 -3.07
C ASP A 381 -45.18 38.64 -4.04
N PRO A 382 -44.58 39.84 -4.11
CA PRO A 382 -43.45 40.11 -5.04
C PRO A 382 -42.18 39.30 -4.75
N ASP A 383 -42.07 38.73 -3.55
CA ASP A 383 -40.91 37.92 -3.18
C ASP A 383 -41.01 36.48 -3.73
N PHE A 384 -42.19 36.06 -4.18
CA PHE A 384 -42.45 34.71 -4.71
C PHE A 384 -42.96 34.67 -6.14
N ASN A 385 -43.31 35.80 -6.77
CA ASN A 385 -43.94 35.81 -8.10
C ASN A 385 -42.96 35.73 -9.28
N LYS A 386 -41.66 35.72 -9.00
CA LYS A 386 -40.60 35.56 -9.99
C LYS A 386 -39.37 34.90 -9.36
N VAL A 387 -38.61 34.22 -10.21
CA VAL A 387 -37.32 33.65 -9.80
C VAL A 387 -36.20 34.58 -10.29
N VAL A 388 -35.26 34.84 -9.41
CA VAL A 388 -34.10 35.70 -9.64
C VAL A 388 -32.88 34.82 -9.95
N PHE A 389 -32.21 35.07 -11.03
CA PHE A 389 -30.93 34.52 -11.41
C PHE A 389 -29.84 35.56 -11.10
N PRO A 390 -29.08 35.40 -10.01
CA PRO A 390 -28.05 36.37 -9.66
C PRO A 390 -26.81 36.22 -10.56
N LYS A 391 -26.34 37.31 -11.16
CA LYS A 391 -25.04 37.36 -11.85
C LYS A 391 -23.87 37.38 -10.87
N ARG A 392 -24.11 37.21 -9.60
CA ARG A 392 -23.19 37.52 -8.53
C ARG A 392 -21.84 36.86 -8.64
N ALA A 393 -20.84 37.69 -8.40
CA ALA A 393 -19.43 37.47 -8.09
C ALA A 393 -18.51 37.27 -9.29
N ILE A 394 -18.68 38.09 -10.31
CA ILE A 394 -17.66 38.21 -11.31
C ILE A 394 -17.23 39.67 -11.34
N LYS A 395 -16.31 40.02 -10.45
CA LYS A 395 -15.66 41.33 -10.49
C LYS A 395 -14.96 41.60 -11.83
N ASP A 396 -14.66 40.52 -12.57
CA ASP A 396 -13.88 40.55 -13.79
C ASP A 396 -14.50 39.74 -14.97
N ALA A 397 -15.80 39.40 -14.94
CA ALA A 397 -16.43 38.77 -16.12
C ALA A 397 -16.87 39.81 -17.10
N GLU A 398 -16.03 40.07 -18.06
CA GLU A 398 -16.40 40.65 -19.34
C GLU A 398 -17.22 39.60 -20.10
N GLY A 399 -18.48 39.86 -20.38
CA GLY A 399 -19.31 38.98 -21.20
C GLY A 399 -20.80 39.10 -20.92
N GLU A 400 -21.59 38.66 -21.89
CA GLU A 400 -23.04 38.62 -21.81
C GLU A 400 -23.49 37.69 -20.68
N PHE A 401 -24.54 38.06 -19.96
CA PHE A 401 -25.24 37.24 -19.00
C PHE A 401 -26.51 36.69 -19.64
N LEU A 402 -26.55 35.38 -19.87
CA LEU A 402 -27.59 34.67 -20.55
C LEU A 402 -28.17 33.58 -19.65
N VAL A 403 -29.50 33.45 -19.60
CA VAL A 403 -30.21 32.34 -19.00
C VAL A 403 -31.18 31.74 -20.00
N LEU A 404 -31.00 30.45 -20.27
CA LEU A 404 -31.89 29.64 -21.11
C LEU A 404 -32.73 28.74 -20.18
N ILE A 405 -34.04 28.74 -20.35
CA ILE A 405 -34.97 27.95 -19.55
C ILE A 405 -35.67 26.95 -20.46
N PHE A 406 -35.64 25.68 -20.08
CA PHE A 406 -36.17 24.55 -20.82
C PHE A 406 -37.24 23.81 -20.03
N ASN A 407 -38.23 23.23 -20.68
CA ASN A 407 -39.10 22.26 -20.10
C ASN A 407 -38.41 20.88 -20.00
N LEU A 408 -39.05 19.89 -19.35
CA LEU A 408 -38.49 18.54 -19.20
C LEU A 408 -38.29 17.78 -20.51
N ASN A 409 -38.92 18.23 -21.59
CA ASN A 409 -38.73 17.66 -22.94
C ASN A 409 -37.54 18.29 -23.68
N GLY A 410 -36.80 19.20 -23.03
CA GLY A 410 -35.68 19.92 -23.65
C GLY A 410 -36.08 21.04 -24.60
N ILE A 411 -37.35 21.44 -24.58
CA ILE A 411 -37.84 22.56 -25.44
C ILE A 411 -37.53 23.87 -24.72
N LEU A 412 -36.88 24.81 -25.42
CA LEU A 412 -36.61 26.15 -24.92
C LEU A 412 -37.91 26.90 -24.67
N VAL A 413 -38.09 27.38 -23.44
CA VAL A 413 -39.28 28.11 -22.98
C VAL A 413 -39.05 29.60 -22.95
N LYS A 414 -37.87 30.02 -22.45
CA LYS A 414 -37.52 31.44 -22.30
C LYS A 414 -36.02 31.66 -22.41
N THR A 415 -35.67 32.77 -23.08
CA THR A 415 -34.35 33.31 -23.08
C THR A 415 -34.31 34.63 -22.33
N LEU A 416 -33.45 34.73 -21.31
CA LEU A 416 -33.20 35.98 -20.59
C LEU A 416 -31.77 36.41 -20.90
N ALA A 417 -31.58 37.63 -21.35
CA ALA A 417 -30.28 38.20 -21.67
C ALA A 417 -30.14 39.58 -21.03
N ALA A 418 -28.95 39.89 -20.62
CA ALA A 418 -28.60 41.20 -20.06
C ALA A 418 -27.22 41.64 -20.53
N ASP A 419 -27.07 42.96 -20.64
CA ASP A 419 -25.76 43.57 -20.86
C ASP A 419 -24.84 43.41 -19.62
N ALA A 420 -23.58 43.74 -19.84
CA ALA A 420 -22.53 43.55 -18.84
C ALA A 420 -22.80 44.25 -17.47
N LEU A 421 -23.67 45.27 -17.48
CA LEU A 421 -23.96 46.10 -16.28
C LEU A 421 -25.04 45.52 -15.38
N MET A 422 -25.89 44.59 -15.85
CA MET A 422 -26.95 44.01 -15.03
C MET A 422 -26.39 42.96 -14.06
N THR A 423 -26.88 43.01 -12.82
CA THR A 423 -26.41 42.12 -11.73
C THR A 423 -27.37 40.94 -11.51
N LYS A 424 -28.51 40.91 -12.14
CA LYS A 424 -29.54 39.84 -12.03
C LYS A 424 -30.43 39.78 -13.27
N LEU A 425 -30.96 38.60 -13.57
CA LEU A 425 -32.06 38.36 -14.48
C LEU A 425 -33.23 37.80 -13.72
N GLU A 426 -34.43 38.06 -14.16
CA GLU A 426 -35.64 37.61 -13.49
C GLU A 426 -36.59 36.90 -14.48
N TRP A 427 -37.15 35.75 -14.07
CA TRP A 427 -38.17 35.06 -14.84
C TRP A 427 -39.49 35.04 -14.08
N ASP A 428 -40.53 35.54 -14.70
CA ASP A 428 -41.90 35.62 -14.17
C ASP A 428 -42.77 34.41 -14.51
N GLY A 429 -42.17 33.31 -14.97
CA GLY A 429 -42.88 32.09 -15.33
C GLY A 429 -43.61 32.14 -16.68
N LYS A 430 -43.28 33.10 -17.54
CA LYS A 430 -43.85 33.19 -18.88
C LYS A 430 -42.90 32.70 -19.97
N ASP A 431 -43.48 32.17 -21.05
CA ASP A 431 -42.74 31.79 -22.26
C ASP A 431 -42.40 33.00 -23.13
N GLU A 432 -41.85 32.74 -24.34
CA GLU A 432 -41.53 33.79 -25.33
C GLU A 432 -42.77 34.51 -25.87
N SER A 433 -43.98 33.93 -25.70
CA SER A 433 -45.24 34.51 -26.14
C SER A 433 -45.94 35.24 -25.01
N ASP A 434 -45.30 35.50 -23.89
CA ASP A 434 -45.83 36.17 -22.66
C ASP A 434 -46.95 35.40 -22.00
N VAL A 435 -47.05 34.07 -22.20
CA VAL A 435 -48.02 33.17 -21.58
C VAL A 435 -47.40 32.45 -20.39
N VAL A 436 -48.11 32.50 -19.22
CA VAL A 436 -47.63 31.75 -18.03
C VAL A 436 -47.66 30.25 -18.31
N VAL A 437 -46.49 29.63 -18.19
CA VAL A 437 -46.31 28.20 -18.45
C VAL A 437 -46.91 27.31 -17.35
N GLU A 438 -47.07 26.00 -17.62
CA GLU A 438 -47.68 25.08 -16.68
C GLU A 438 -46.83 24.88 -15.44
N SER A 439 -47.45 24.51 -14.29
CA SER A 439 -46.73 24.10 -13.08
C SER A 439 -45.83 22.90 -13.37
N GLY A 440 -44.63 22.92 -12.87
CA GLY A 440 -43.69 21.84 -13.13
C GLY A 440 -42.25 22.17 -12.82
N ILE A 441 -41.39 21.25 -13.20
CA ILE A 441 -39.95 21.42 -13.10
C ILE A 441 -39.40 21.89 -14.46
N TYR A 442 -38.58 22.93 -14.44
CA TYR A 442 -37.90 23.51 -15.59
C TYR A 442 -36.38 23.39 -15.37
N ALA A 443 -35.65 23.03 -16.42
CA ALA A 443 -34.20 23.11 -16.42
C ALA A 443 -33.75 24.51 -16.82
N TYR A 444 -32.68 25.01 -16.21
CA TYR A 444 -32.05 26.23 -16.69
C TYR A 444 -30.59 26.00 -17.03
N GLN A 445 -30.09 26.79 -17.96
CA GLN A 445 -28.68 26.95 -18.29
C GLN A 445 -28.33 28.44 -18.16
N MET A 446 -27.47 28.76 -17.24
CA MET A 446 -26.99 30.13 -16.98
C MET A 446 -25.57 30.23 -17.53
N GLN A 447 -25.31 31.20 -18.37
CA GLN A 447 -24.00 31.47 -18.97
C GLN A 447 -23.53 32.86 -18.60
N VAL A 448 -22.25 32.96 -18.24
CA VAL A 448 -21.58 34.24 -17.96
C VAL A 448 -20.19 34.18 -18.59
N GLY A 449 -20.01 34.87 -19.69
CA GLY A 449 -18.82 34.72 -20.52
C GLY A 449 -18.66 33.26 -21.00
N SER A 450 -17.54 32.62 -20.72
CA SER A 450 -17.27 31.22 -21.07
C SER A 450 -17.85 30.19 -20.07
N ASP A 451 -18.36 30.62 -18.93
CA ASP A 451 -18.80 29.72 -17.87
C ASP A 451 -20.28 29.40 -17.98
N THR A 452 -20.62 28.14 -17.76
CA THR A 452 -21.99 27.63 -17.85
C THR A 452 -22.36 26.86 -16.59
N VAL A 453 -23.53 27.16 -16.04
CA VAL A 453 -24.14 26.46 -14.90
C VAL A 453 -25.54 26.01 -15.25
N THR A 454 -25.88 24.80 -14.90
CA THR A 454 -27.20 24.20 -15.08
C THR A 454 -27.85 23.87 -13.75
N GLY A 455 -29.17 23.83 -13.74
CA GLY A 455 -29.94 23.42 -12.57
C GLY A 455 -31.42 23.34 -12.89
N THR A 456 -32.26 23.28 -11.84
CA THR A 456 -33.70 23.16 -11.97
C THR A 456 -34.42 24.23 -11.17
N ILE A 457 -35.59 24.63 -11.67
CA ILE A 457 -36.52 25.56 -11.03
C ILE A 457 -37.86 24.85 -10.92
N ILE A 458 -38.54 25.02 -9.83
CA ILE A 458 -39.91 24.54 -9.60
C ILE A 458 -40.86 25.72 -9.71
N LEU A 459 -41.79 25.64 -10.65
CA LEU A 459 -42.86 26.59 -10.81
C LEU A 459 -44.15 25.95 -10.25
N ALA A 460 -44.77 26.62 -9.29
CA ALA A 460 -46.05 26.27 -8.73
C ALA A 460 -47.09 27.36 -9.05
N LYS A 461 -48.30 26.99 -9.52
CA LYS A 461 -49.42 27.92 -9.71
C LYS A 461 -50.36 27.90 -8.52
#